data_97135e2c2bb709b0e7323466e954973f
#
_entry.id   97135e2c2bb709b0e7323466e954973f
#
_cell.length_a   1.000
_cell.length_b   1.000
_cell.length_c   1.000
_cell.angle_alpha   90.00
_cell.angle_beta   90.00
_cell.angle_gamma   90.00
#
_symmetry.space_group_name_H-M   'P 1'
#
loop_
_entity.id
_entity.type
_entity.pdbx_description
1 polymer ?
#
loop_
_entity_poly.entity_id
_entity_poly.type
_entity_poly.pdbx_seq_one_letter_code
_entity_poly.pdbx_strand_id
1 'polypeptide(L)'
;MSVAVRGVLRRAVDVFRDEPEIAKLLHQQLDRLDEPLRVAIAGKVKAGKSTLLNALVGEDIAPTDAGECTRVVTWYQDGRTPKVVMYPRSGPPTSLPVHRRDGALAIDLQGTAPEQLDRLVVDWPSQSLRTATLIDTPGIASASTEIARRTWAFLAPEDDSLTEADAVIYLMRHLHSADAQFLESFQDQTVARASSVNTIAVLSRADEVGGGRVDGMFSAKAIARRYQAEPTLRSLCQTVIPVAGLLALTGRTLRQAEFAALKKLAHSPREHADAMLLSVDHFLAPDHSAGSSDSETPTSQNALSREIRHSLLERFGLFGIRLSTTLIRQGTDTPSGLAAELVRRSGMNELAEVLHTLFTQRSDLLKARSALRALEHVLSSSTNAATKDLGGDVERILGGAHELTELRLLSAMRSDEVDLPRAEHAEAERLLGGSGVAPAVRLSLSADANPAQLQQAALEALGRWQRHAENPLFSRVAAEACRAVVRSCEGMLTNLPRE
;
A
#
# COMPACT_ATOMS: atom_id res chain seq x y z
N MET A 1 4.30 -6.43 -23.52
CA MET A 1 5.46 -6.81 -22.67
C MET A 1 5.29 -8.19 -22.05
N SER A 2 4.24 -8.52 -21.33
CA SER A 2 4.04 -9.81 -20.63
C SER A 2 4.28 -11.05 -21.53
N VAL A 3 3.86 -11.05 -22.79
CA VAL A 3 4.08 -12.15 -23.75
C VAL A 3 5.57 -12.36 -24.03
N ALA A 4 6.34 -11.29 -24.22
CA ALA A 4 7.79 -11.39 -24.49
C ALA A 4 8.54 -11.92 -23.26
N VAL A 5 8.20 -11.43 -22.06
CA VAL A 5 8.78 -11.92 -20.80
C VAL A 5 8.47 -13.39 -20.58
N ARG A 6 7.24 -13.81 -20.79
CA ARG A 6 6.84 -15.22 -20.72
C ARG A 6 7.62 -16.11 -21.73
N GLY A 7 7.87 -15.58 -22.92
CA GLY A 7 8.66 -16.27 -23.94
C GLY A 7 10.12 -16.48 -23.53
N VAL A 8 10.78 -15.46 -22.99
CA VAL A 8 12.18 -15.59 -22.55
C VAL A 8 12.31 -16.48 -21.31
N LEU A 9 11.36 -16.41 -20.35
CA LEU A 9 11.34 -17.29 -19.19
C LEU A 9 11.18 -18.78 -19.58
N ARG A 10 10.29 -19.09 -20.53
CA ARG A 10 10.13 -20.47 -21.01
C ARG A 10 11.43 -21.00 -21.62
N ARG A 11 12.10 -20.21 -22.44
CA ARG A 11 13.41 -20.59 -23.00
C ARG A 11 14.47 -20.74 -21.90
N ALA A 12 14.44 -19.89 -20.89
CA ALA A 12 15.34 -20.03 -19.75
C ALA A 12 15.08 -21.34 -18.97
N VAL A 13 13.83 -21.73 -18.76
CA VAL A 13 13.48 -23.03 -18.16
C VAL A 13 14.06 -24.18 -18.98
N ASP A 14 13.97 -24.11 -20.32
CA ASP A 14 14.53 -25.16 -21.22
C ASP A 14 16.06 -25.21 -21.12
N VAL A 15 16.73 -24.07 -21.04
CA VAL A 15 18.21 -23.99 -20.92
C VAL A 15 18.69 -24.55 -19.59
N PHE A 16 17.97 -24.26 -18.49
CA PHE A 16 18.34 -24.67 -17.13
C PHE A 16 17.64 -25.96 -16.66
N ARG A 17 17.10 -26.76 -17.57
CA ARG A 17 16.37 -28.01 -17.21
C ARG A 17 17.17 -28.98 -16.34
N ASP A 18 18.50 -29.01 -16.52
CA ASP A 18 19.41 -29.89 -15.80
C ASP A 18 19.86 -29.29 -14.46
N GLU A 19 19.42 -28.08 -14.13
CA GLU A 19 19.70 -27.37 -12.87
C GLU A 19 18.38 -27.19 -12.08
N PRO A 20 17.96 -28.20 -11.27
CA PRO A 20 16.59 -28.29 -10.73
C PRO A 20 16.17 -27.08 -9.88
N GLU A 21 17.08 -26.50 -9.11
CA GLU A 21 16.78 -25.34 -8.26
C GLU A 21 16.52 -24.08 -9.12
N ILE A 22 17.32 -23.86 -10.16
CA ILE A 22 17.14 -22.76 -11.11
C ILE A 22 15.86 -22.95 -11.92
N ALA A 23 15.64 -24.16 -12.45
CA ALA A 23 14.42 -24.48 -13.21
C ALA A 23 13.17 -24.26 -12.36
N LYS A 24 13.19 -24.67 -11.10
CA LYS A 24 12.11 -24.45 -10.14
C LYS A 24 11.85 -22.95 -9.91
N LEU A 25 12.91 -22.16 -9.70
CA LEU A 25 12.81 -20.70 -9.55
C LEU A 25 12.16 -20.06 -10.79
N LEU A 26 12.62 -20.42 -11.98
CA LEU A 26 12.09 -19.89 -13.25
C LEU A 26 10.62 -20.29 -13.48
N HIS A 27 10.22 -21.52 -13.12
CA HIS A 27 8.81 -21.93 -13.15
C HIS A 27 7.97 -21.10 -12.19
N GLN A 28 8.45 -20.86 -10.97
CA GLN A 28 7.76 -19.98 -10.03
C GLN A 28 7.57 -18.57 -10.58
N GLN A 29 8.56 -18.02 -11.32
CA GLN A 29 8.40 -16.72 -11.97
C GLN A 29 7.37 -16.74 -13.11
N LEU A 30 7.27 -17.85 -13.85
CA LEU A 30 6.21 -18.02 -14.86
C LEU A 30 4.81 -18.05 -14.23
N ASP A 31 4.64 -18.81 -13.15
CA ASP A 31 3.37 -18.93 -12.42
C ASP A 31 2.97 -17.57 -11.83
N ARG A 32 3.94 -16.82 -11.30
CA ARG A 32 3.70 -15.47 -10.75
C ARG A 32 3.12 -14.49 -11.76
N LEU A 33 3.39 -14.65 -13.06
CA LEU A 33 2.79 -13.77 -14.08
C LEU A 33 1.26 -13.89 -14.15
N ASP A 34 0.70 -15.03 -13.71
CA ASP A 34 -0.74 -15.30 -13.69
C ASP A 34 -1.39 -15.10 -12.32
N GLU A 35 -0.59 -14.97 -11.26
CA GLU A 35 -1.06 -14.71 -9.90
C GLU A 35 -1.46 -13.24 -9.68
N PRO A 36 -2.23 -12.93 -8.62
CA PRO A 36 -2.45 -11.57 -8.16
C PRO A 36 -1.13 -10.84 -7.82
N LEU A 37 -1.14 -9.52 -7.91
CA LEU A 37 0.01 -8.69 -7.53
C LEU A 37 0.34 -8.89 -6.05
N ARG A 38 1.61 -9.06 -5.70
CA ARG A 38 2.07 -9.22 -4.33
C ARG A 38 2.46 -7.87 -3.74
N VAL A 39 1.69 -7.40 -2.77
CA VAL A 39 1.86 -6.09 -2.12
C VAL A 39 2.27 -6.29 -0.67
N ALA A 40 3.50 -5.95 -0.33
CA ALA A 40 3.98 -5.99 1.05
C ALA A 40 3.57 -4.74 1.82
N ILE A 41 3.15 -4.95 3.07
CA ILE A 41 2.87 -3.88 4.03
C ILE A 41 4.01 -3.86 5.04
N ALA A 42 4.83 -2.82 4.98
CA ALA A 42 6.04 -2.68 5.77
C ALA A 42 5.99 -1.44 6.67
N GLY A 43 6.84 -1.38 7.67
CA GLY A 43 6.94 -0.26 8.59
C GLY A 43 7.35 -0.68 9.99
N LYS A 44 7.63 0.29 10.84
CA LYS A 44 8.08 0.06 12.23
C LYS A 44 7.04 -0.71 13.05
N VAL A 45 7.51 -1.28 14.16
CA VAL A 45 6.62 -1.88 15.18
C VAL A 45 5.58 -0.83 15.62
N LYS A 46 4.33 -1.26 15.78
CA LYS A 46 3.19 -0.39 16.15
C LYS A 46 2.88 0.73 15.13
N ALA A 47 3.34 0.62 13.89
CA ALA A 47 2.95 1.56 12.83
C ALA A 47 1.51 1.38 12.34
N GLY A 48 0.83 0.29 12.70
CA GLY A 48 -0.56 0.02 12.29
C GLY A 48 -0.69 -0.83 11.03
N LYS A 49 0.31 -1.66 10.70
CA LYS A 49 0.31 -2.53 9.51
C LYS A 49 -0.90 -3.47 9.46
N SER A 50 -1.08 -4.29 10.48
CA SER A 50 -2.20 -5.24 10.55
C SER A 50 -3.57 -4.53 10.57
N THR A 51 -3.66 -3.37 11.25
CA THR A 51 -4.87 -2.53 11.22
C THR A 51 -5.17 -2.02 9.81
N LEU A 52 -4.15 -1.57 9.07
CA LEU A 52 -4.32 -1.14 7.68
C LEU A 52 -4.74 -2.31 6.79
N LEU A 53 -4.12 -3.49 6.97
CA LEU A 53 -4.47 -4.70 6.23
C LEU A 53 -5.95 -5.06 6.47
N ASN A 54 -6.38 -5.13 7.72
CA ASN A 54 -7.77 -5.38 8.09
C ASN A 54 -8.72 -4.34 7.49
N ALA A 55 -8.31 -3.07 7.49
CA ALA A 55 -9.08 -2.00 6.84
C ALA A 55 -9.13 -2.17 5.31
N LEU A 56 -8.07 -2.62 4.63
CA LEU A 56 -8.07 -2.90 3.19
C LEU A 56 -8.96 -4.08 2.84
N VAL A 57 -8.93 -5.14 3.64
CA VAL A 57 -9.77 -6.33 3.44
C VAL A 57 -11.22 -6.07 3.83
N GLY A 58 -11.44 -5.25 4.86
CA GLY A 58 -12.77 -4.94 5.42
C GLY A 58 -13.21 -5.89 6.53
N GLU A 59 -12.31 -6.74 7.01
CA GLU A 59 -12.54 -7.72 8.09
C GLU A 59 -11.30 -7.84 9.00
N ASP A 60 -11.52 -8.25 10.25
CA ASP A 60 -10.44 -8.48 11.22
C ASP A 60 -9.80 -9.87 10.99
N ILE A 61 -8.90 -9.96 10.01
CA ILE A 61 -8.19 -11.20 9.64
C ILE A 61 -6.70 -11.20 10.01
N ALA A 62 -6.10 -10.05 10.21
CA ALA A 62 -4.72 -9.93 10.68
C ALA A 62 -4.71 -9.61 12.18
N PRO A 63 -3.96 -10.37 13.00
CA PRO A 63 -3.82 -10.07 14.42
C PRO A 63 -3.23 -8.67 14.65
N THR A 64 -3.89 -7.87 15.48
CA THR A 64 -3.45 -6.50 15.79
C THR A 64 -2.65 -6.40 17.08
N ASP A 65 -2.75 -7.41 17.93
CA ASP A 65 -2.01 -7.50 19.19
C ASP A 65 -0.55 -7.88 18.94
N ALA A 66 0.33 -7.55 19.91
CA ALA A 66 1.76 -7.88 19.85
C ALA A 66 2.05 -9.37 20.10
N GLY A 67 1.18 -10.26 19.58
CA GLY A 67 1.31 -11.70 19.69
C GLY A 67 2.43 -12.29 18.82
N GLU A 68 2.68 -13.59 18.97
CA GLU A 68 3.72 -14.33 18.24
C GLU A 68 3.52 -14.28 16.72
N CYS A 69 2.27 -14.23 16.25
CA CYS A 69 1.93 -14.20 14.83
C CYS A 69 2.43 -12.93 14.11
N THR A 70 2.54 -11.79 14.82
CA THR A 70 3.07 -10.53 14.22
C THR A 70 4.59 -10.55 13.99
N ARG A 71 5.26 -11.65 14.39
CA ARG A 71 6.69 -11.89 14.19
C ARG A 71 7.00 -12.75 12.97
N VAL A 72 5.95 -13.26 12.29
CA VAL A 72 6.07 -14.12 11.10
C VAL A 72 5.52 -13.36 9.89
N VAL A 73 6.18 -13.46 8.75
CA VAL A 73 5.65 -12.96 7.49
C VAL A 73 4.36 -13.71 7.16
N THR A 74 3.25 -12.99 6.99
CA THR A 74 1.95 -13.59 6.76
C THR A 74 1.36 -13.10 5.44
N TRP A 75 1.01 -14.04 4.59
CA TRP A 75 0.40 -13.80 3.29
C TRP A 75 -1.11 -13.95 3.38
N TYR A 76 -1.85 -12.98 2.89
CA TYR A 76 -3.30 -12.98 2.80
C TYR A 76 -3.69 -12.98 1.33
N GLN A 77 -4.33 -14.05 0.89
CA GLN A 77 -4.73 -14.26 -0.51
C GLN A 77 -6.19 -14.68 -0.62
N ASP A 78 -6.79 -14.48 -1.82
CA ASP A 78 -8.17 -14.91 -2.05
C ASP A 78 -8.26 -16.44 -2.00
N GLY A 79 -9.27 -16.94 -1.29
CA GLY A 79 -9.58 -18.35 -1.19
C GLY A 79 -11.08 -18.59 -1.10
N ARG A 80 -11.54 -19.74 -1.56
CA ARG A 80 -12.98 -20.08 -1.51
C ARG A 80 -13.50 -20.27 -0.09
N THR A 81 -12.64 -20.75 0.80
CA THR A 81 -12.93 -21.01 2.21
C THR A 81 -11.79 -20.53 3.08
N PRO A 82 -12.07 -19.99 4.29
CA PRO A 82 -11.02 -19.63 5.23
C PRO A 82 -10.11 -20.83 5.54
N LYS A 83 -8.79 -20.63 5.38
CA LYS A 83 -7.77 -21.64 5.66
C LYS A 83 -6.49 -20.93 6.11
N VAL A 84 -5.79 -21.52 7.08
CA VAL A 84 -4.47 -21.07 7.51
C VAL A 84 -3.48 -22.21 7.32
N VAL A 85 -2.38 -21.93 6.63
CA VAL A 85 -1.30 -22.90 6.41
C VAL A 85 -0.01 -22.31 6.94
N MET A 86 0.65 -23.08 7.79
CA MET A 86 1.95 -22.77 8.36
C MET A 86 3.05 -23.44 7.52
N TYR A 87 4.00 -22.66 7.04
CA TYR A 87 5.17 -23.14 6.31
C TYR A 87 6.40 -23.08 7.24
N PRO A 88 6.87 -24.22 7.74
CA PRO A 88 8.09 -24.26 8.51
C PRO A 88 9.32 -24.10 7.58
N ARG A 89 10.47 -23.68 8.13
CA ARG A 89 11.74 -23.61 7.39
C ARG A 89 12.24 -24.99 7.00
N SER A 90 11.89 -26.01 7.76
CA SER A 90 12.24 -27.40 7.50
C SER A 90 11.02 -28.27 7.79
N GLY A 91 10.66 -29.11 6.82
CA GLY A 91 9.49 -29.98 6.92
C GLY A 91 8.31 -29.58 6.03
N PRO A 92 7.24 -30.39 6.03
CA PRO A 92 6.08 -30.12 5.20
C PRO A 92 5.18 -29.00 5.78
N PRO A 93 4.43 -28.30 4.93
CA PRO A 93 3.43 -27.34 5.39
C PRO A 93 2.34 -28.02 6.24
N THR A 94 1.86 -27.31 7.26
CA THR A 94 0.82 -27.80 8.18
C THR A 94 -0.37 -26.86 8.17
N SER A 95 -1.60 -27.42 8.04
CA SER A 95 -2.83 -26.66 8.15
C SER A 95 -3.15 -26.41 9.61
N LEU A 96 -3.43 -25.14 9.95
CA LEU A 96 -3.85 -24.72 11.28
C LEU A 96 -5.38 -24.59 11.35
N PRO A 97 -6.00 -24.84 12.51
CA PRO A 97 -7.42 -24.61 12.69
C PRO A 97 -7.75 -23.11 12.62
N VAL A 98 -8.84 -22.79 11.95
CA VAL A 98 -9.34 -21.40 11.84
C VAL A 98 -10.28 -21.12 12.99
N HIS A 99 -9.89 -20.25 13.90
CA HIS A 99 -10.70 -19.82 15.03
C HIS A 99 -10.98 -18.32 14.95
N ARG A 100 -12.16 -17.90 15.40
CA ARG A 100 -12.46 -16.47 15.61
C ARG A 100 -12.61 -16.20 17.11
N ARG A 101 -11.94 -15.16 17.57
CA ARG A 101 -12.08 -14.61 18.92
C ARG A 101 -12.57 -13.19 18.82
N ASP A 102 -13.70 -12.88 19.42
CA ASP A 102 -14.33 -11.54 19.37
C ASP A 102 -14.58 -11.01 17.95
N GLY A 103 -14.73 -11.92 16.97
CA GLY A 103 -14.93 -11.59 15.56
C GLY A 103 -13.65 -11.52 14.72
N ALA A 104 -12.47 -11.43 15.34
CA ALA A 104 -11.18 -11.43 14.68
C ALA A 104 -10.62 -12.85 14.47
N LEU A 105 -9.81 -13.04 13.42
CA LEU A 105 -9.09 -14.30 13.20
C LEU A 105 -8.03 -14.47 14.29
N ALA A 106 -8.08 -15.58 15.02
CA ALA A 106 -7.07 -15.98 15.97
C ALA A 106 -6.24 -17.13 15.37
N ILE A 107 -4.93 -16.94 15.28
CA ILE A 107 -3.98 -17.93 14.77
C ILE A 107 -3.19 -18.47 15.95
N ASP A 108 -3.31 -19.78 16.22
CA ASP A 108 -2.49 -20.48 17.20
C ASP A 108 -1.40 -21.27 16.48
N LEU A 109 -0.14 -20.95 16.76
CA LEU A 109 1.03 -21.62 16.17
C LEU A 109 1.31 -23.01 16.75
N GLN A 110 0.43 -23.50 17.64
CA GLN A 110 0.52 -24.84 18.24
C GLN A 110 1.89 -25.12 18.90
N GLY A 111 2.45 -24.11 19.56
CA GLY A 111 3.75 -24.21 20.22
C GLY A 111 4.97 -24.12 19.29
N THR A 112 4.77 -23.86 17.99
CA THR A 112 5.88 -23.65 17.06
C THR A 112 6.43 -22.23 17.22
N ALA A 113 7.71 -22.11 17.51
CA ALA A 113 8.34 -20.81 17.66
C ALA A 113 8.35 -20.03 16.32
N PRO A 114 8.05 -18.72 16.31
CA PRO A 114 8.07 -17.88 15.10
C PRO A 114 9.39 -17.98 14.30
N GLU A 115 10.48 -18.27 14.99
CA GLU A 115 11.82 -18.43 14.42
C GLU A 115 11.96 -19.65 13.51
N GLN A 116 11.16 -20.66 13.74
CA GLN A 116 11.15 -21.91 12.96
C GLN A 116 10.30 -21.81 11.70
N LEU A 117 9.54 -20.72 11.58
CA LEU A 117 8.63 -20.51 10.46
C LEU A 117 9.30 -19.68 9.35
N ASP A 118 9.01 -20.06 8.11
CA ASP A 118 9.26 -19.28 6.93
C ASP A 118 8.15 -18.23 6.76
N ARG A 119 6.89 -18.70 6.66
CA ARG A 119 5.71 -17.85 6.52
C ARG A 119 4.42 -18.53 6.95
N LEU A 120 3.39 -17.71 7.12
CA LEU A 120 1.99 -18.14 7.19
C LEU A 120 1.28 -17.76 5.89
N VAL A 121 0.34 -18.58 5.45
CA VAL A 121 -0.55 -18.28 4.33
C VAL A 121 -1.99 -18.39 4.82
N VAL A 122 -2.74 -17.31 4.67
CA VAL A 122 -4.15 -17.18 5.04
C VAL A 122 -4.97 -17.06 3.75
N ASP A 123 -5.69 -18.10 3.40
CA ASP A 123 -6.71 -18.07 2.36
C ASP A 123 -7.99 -17.48 2.95
N TRP A 124 -8.51 -16.41 2.34
CA TRP A 124 -9.69 -15.73 2.82
C TRP A 124 -10.57 -15.24 1.68
N PRO A 125 -11.89 -15.51 1.70
CA PRO A 125 -12.80 -15.05 0.65
C PRO A 125 -12.98 -13.53 0.74
N SER A 126 -12.25 -12.78 -0.09
CA SER A 126 -12.35 -11.32 -0.13
C SER A 126 -12.12 -10.77 -1.53
N GLN A 127 -13.00 -9.85 -1.94
CA GLN A 127 -12.88 -9.20 -3.24
C GLN A 127 -11.57 -8.41 -3.38
N SER A 128 -11.08 -7.81 -2.30
CA SER A 128 -9.82 -7.06 -2.28
C SER A 128 -8.62 -7.96 -2.55
N LEU A 129 -8.66 -9.21 -2.08
CA LEU A 129 -7.57 -10.18 -2.22
C LEU A 129 -7.55 -10.86 -3.60
N ARG A 130 -8.58 -10.74 -4.41
CA ARG A 130 -8.59 -11.27 -5.80
C ARG A 130 -7.63 -10.53 -6.71
N THR A 131 -7.40 -9.24 -6.46
CA THR A 131 -6.53 -8.41 -7.29
C THR A 131 -5.12 -8.28 -6.74
N ALA A 132 -4.94 -8.49 -5.45
CA ALA A 132 -3.65 -8.39 -4.78
C ALA A 132 -3.55 -9.35 -3.59
N THR A 133 -2.47 -10.10 -3.51
CA THR A 133 -2.03 -10.79 -2.30
C THR A 133 -1.37 -9.77 -1.38
N LEU A 134 -1.90 -9.60 -0.17
CA LEU A 134 -1.32 -8.70 0.83
C LEU A 134 -0.37 -9.47 1.74
N ILE A 135 0.81 -8.91 1.98
CA ILE A 135 1.84 -9.55 2.81
C ILE A 135 2.11 -8.66 4.01
N ASP A 136 1.68 -9.11 5.19
CA ASP A 136 2.02 -8.43 6.45
C ASP A 136 3.43 -8.84 6.89
N THR A 137 4.30 -7.85 7.03
CA THR A 137 5.69 -8.08 7.43
C THR A 137 5.89 -7.76 8.91
N PRO A 138 6.79 -8.48 9.61
CA PRO A 138 7.20 -8.11 10.95
C PRO A 138 7.70 -6.67 11.03
N GLY A 139 7.56 -6.01 12.19
CA GLY A 139 7.99 -4.62 12.37
C GLY A 139 9.52 -4.47 12.30
N ILE A 140 9.99 -3.54 11.46
CA ILE A 140 11.42 -3.34 11.14
C ILE A 140 12.28 -2.93 12.36
N ALA A 141 11.71 -2.29 13.36
CA ALA A 141 12.39 -1.85 14.57
C ALA A 141 11.96 -2.66 15.79
N SER A 142 11.81 -3.99 15.66
CA SER A 142 11.63 -4.85 16.82
C SER A 142 12.95 -4.94 17.62
N ALA A 143 12.86 -5.07 18.94
CA ALA A 143 14.01 -5.17 19.82
C ALA A 143 14.93 -6.37 19.53
N SER A 144 14.48 -7.34 18.70
CA SER A 144 15.32 -8.41 18.20
C SER A 144 15.84 -8.07 16.81
N THR A 145 17.15 -7.91 16.69
CA THR A 145 17.91 -7.75 15.43
C THR A 145 17.55 -8.82 14.39
N GLU A 146 17.18 -10.02 14.84
CA GLU A 146 16.83 -11.15 13.98
C GLU A 146 15.49 -10.94 13.22
N ILE A 147 14.45 -10.39 13.87
CA ILE A 147 13.17 -10.13 13.22
C ILE A 147 13.28 -8.97 12.22
N ALA A 148 14.01 -7.92 12.59
CA ALA A 148 14.32 -6.82 11.68
C ALA A 148 15.07 -7.34 10.45
N ARG A 149 16.12 -8.15 10.63
CA ARG A 149 16.90 -8.77 9.55
C ARG A 149 16.04 -9.62 8.61
N ARG A 150 15.03 -10.33 9.11
CA ARG A 150 14.11 -11.12 8.28
C ARG A 150 13.21 -10.26 7.40
N THR A 151 12.68 -9.18 7.97
CA THR A 151 11.89 -8.23 7.19
C THR A 151 12.75 -7.59 6.10
N TRP A 152 14.00 -7.26 6.43
CA TRP A 152 14.99 -6.79 5.47
C TRP A 152 15.30 -7.84 4.40
N ALA A 153 15.60 -9.08 4.79
CA ALA A 153 15.88 -10.17 3.84
C ALA A 153 14.67 -10.47 2.92
N PHE A 154 13.46 -10.26 3.40
CA PHE A 154 12.25 -10.45 2.59
C PHE A 154 12.02 -9.31 1.59
N LEU A 155 12.26 -8.06 2.00
CA LEU A 155 11.93 -6.86 1.21
C LEU A 155 13.12 -6.31 0.42
N ALA A 156 14.31 -6.43 0.96
CA ALA A 156 15.57 -5.93 0.40
C ALA A 156 16.71 -6.87 0.79
N PRO A 157 16.82 -8.03 0.16
CA PRO A 157 17.85 -8.99 0.46
C PRO A 157 19.25 -8.45 0.15
N GLU A 158 20.21 -8.66 1.06
CA GLU A 158 21.58 -8.12 1.00
C GLU A 158 22.42 -8.68 -0.16
N ASP A 159 22.07 -9.87 -0.69
CA ASP A 159 22.86 -10.63 -1.68
C ASP A 159 22.18 -10.71 -3.06
N ASP A 160 21.73 -9.63 -3.69
CA ASP A 160 21.06 -9.66 -5.01
C ASP A 160 19.90 -10.69 -5.10
N SER A 161 19.48 -11.26 -3.97
CA SER A 161 18.40 -12.23 -3.93
C SER A 161 17.05 -11.54 -4.21
N LEU A 162 16.13 -12.30 -4.76
CA LEU A 162 14.88 -11.80 -5.28
C LEU A 162 13.89 -11.44 -4.18
N THR A 163 13.28 -10.27 -4.27
CA THR A 163 12.16 -9.92 -3.40
C THR A 163 10.92 -10.71 -3.78
N GLU A 164 10.15 -11.16 -2.81
CA GLU A 164 8.88 -11.83 -3.08
C GLU A 164 7.73 -10.87 -3.33
N ALA A 165 7.91 -9.57 -3.05
CA ALA A 165 6.92 -8.52 -3.25
C ALA A 165 7.15 -7.77 -4.57
N ASP A 166 6.06 -7.49 -5.29
CA ASP A 166 6.08 -6.67 -6.52
C ASP A 166 5.94 -5.18 -6.20
N ALA A 167 5.27 -4.86 -5.09
CA ALA A 167 5.04 -3.50 -4.62
C ALA A 167 5.04 -3.42 -3.08
N VAL A 168 5.26 -2.22 -2.54
CA VAL A 168 5.33 -1.97 -1.10
C VAL A 168 4.45 -0.80 -0.69
N ILE A 169 3.72 -1.00 0.40
CA ILE A 169 3.07 0.06 1.18
C ILE A 169 3.89 0.25 2.44
N TYR A 170 4.58 1.37 2.56
CA TYR A 170 5.42 1.67 3.72
C TYR A 170 4.70 2.58 4.71
N LEU A 171 4.48 2.10 5.94
CA LEU A 171 3.84 2.87 7.01
C LEU A 171 4.87 3.59 7.86
N MET A 172 4.71 4.90 7.96
CA MET A 172 5.48 5.76 8.88
C MET A 172 4.53 6.64 9.70
N ARG A 173 4.88 6.93 10.95
CA ARG A 173 4.18 7.90 11.80
C ARG A 173 4.79 9.29 11.67
N HIS A 174 6.10 9.34 11.55
CA HIS A 174 6.93 10.53 11.31
C HIS A 174 8.07 10.13 10.39
N LEU A 175 8.59 11.08 9.63
CA LEU A 175 9.77 10.83 8.81
C LEU A 175 11.02 10.81 9.71
N HIS A 176 11.68 9.66 9.76
CA HIS A 176 12.98 9.48 10.42
C HIS A 176 14.00 8.97 9.42
N SER A 177 15.30 9.20 9.68
CA SER A 177 16.41 8.70 8.84
C SER A 177 16.35 7.20 8.59
N ALA A 178 15.97 6.42 9.59
CA ALA A 178 15.78 4.96 9.44
C ALA A 178 14.64 4.57 8.49
N ASP A 179 13.64 5.42 8.30
CA ASP A 179 12.56 5.18 7.32
C ASP A 179 13.08 5.43 5.90
N ALA A 180 13.89 6.47 5.71
CA ALA A 180 14.55 6.74 4.43
C ALA A 180 15.53 5.62 4.06
N GLN A 181 16.41 5.20 4.96
CA GLN A 181 17.34 4.08 4.74
C GLN A 181 16.64 2.78 4.35
N PHE A 182 15.49 2.48 5.00
CA PHE A 182 14.69 1.31 4.61
C PHE A 182 14.16 1.44 3.18
N LEU A 183 13.56 2.58 2.85
CA LEU A 183 13.04 2.81 1.49
C LEU A 183 14.17 2.81 0.45
N GLU A 184 15.35 3.32 0.79
CA GLU A 184 16.54 3.28 -0.06
C GLU A 184 16.98 1.84 -0.39
N SER A 185 16.94 0.95 0.59
CA SER A 185 17.34 -0.46 0.39
C SER A 185 16.37 -1.25 -0.50
N PHE A 186 15.13 -0.81 -0.58
CA PHE A 186 14.12 -1.40 -1.47
C PHE A 186 14.24 -0.88 -2.92
N GLN A 187 15.13 0.09 -3.17
CA GLN A 187 15.39 0.60 -4.52
C GLN A 187 16.14 -0.44 -5.35
N ASP A 188 15.66 -0.59 -6.58
CA ASP A 188 16.24 -1.47 -7.57
C ASP A 188 17.37 -0.76 -8.34
N GLN A 189 18.60 -1.10 -8.05
CA GLN A 189 19.76 -0.49 -8.68
C GLN A 189 20.08 -1.04 -10.08
N THR A 190 19.57 -2.24 -10.43
CA THR A 190 19.96 -2.97 -11.65
C THR A 190 19.08 -2.68 -12.86
N VAL A 191 17.75 -2.75 -12.74
CA VAL A 191 16.81 -2.62 -13.88
C VAL A 191 16.32 -1.19 -14.09
N ALA A 192 16.18 -0.43 -13.02
CA ALA A 192 15.92 0.99 -13.10
C ALA A 192 16.62 1.63 -11.90
N ARG A 193 17.71 2.35 -12.12
CA ARG A 193 18.38 3.09 -11.05
C ARG A 193 17.34 3.80 -10.21
N ALA A 194 17.21 3.39 -8.95
CA ALA A 194 16.27 3.91 -7.97
C ALA A 194 14.79 3.89 -8.42
N SER A 195 14.04 2.88 -8.03
CA SER A 195 12.63 2.81 -8.42
C SER A 195 11.70 3.11 -7.27
N SER A 196 11.36 4.38 -7.09
CA SER A 196 10.21 4.79 -6.29
C SER A 196 8.88 4.27 -6.84
N VAL A 197 8.88 3.66 -8.03
CA VAL A 197 7.66 3.38 -8.83
C VAL A 197 6.79 2.25 -8.27
N ASN A 198 7.32 1.42 -7.40
CA ASN A 198 6.59 0.33 -6.76
C ASN A 198 6.40 0.52 -5.25
N THR A 199 6.61 1.73 -4.75
CA THR A 199 6.47 2.05 -3.33
C THR A 199 5.51 3.21 -3.10
N ILE A 200 4.59 3.05 -2.16
CA ILE A 200 3.71 4.10 -1.65
C ILE A 200 3.98 4.25 -0.16
N ALA A 201 4.17 5.48 0.30
CA ALA A 201 4.28 5.77 1.73
C ALA A 201 2.91 6.13 2.31
N VAL A 202 2.62 5.62 3.50
CA VAL A 202 1.42 5.93 4.26
C VAL A 202 1.82 6.64 5.56
N LEU A 203 1.38 7.89 5.73
CA LEU A 203 1.41 8.55 7.01
C LEU A 203 0.32 7.94 7.89
N SER A 204 0.72 6.94 8.66
CA SER A 204 -0.19 6.14 9.48
C SER A 204 -0.58 6.87 10.76
N ARG A 205 -1.68 6.43 11.41
CA ARG A 205 -2.25 7.05 12.60
C ARG A 205 -2.49 8.55 12.43
N ALA A 206 -2.99 8.92 11.27
CA ALA A 206 -3.29 10.31 10.92
C ALA A 206 -4.32 10.94 11.87
N ASP A 207 -5.11 10.13 12.55
CA ASP A 207 -6.06 10.47 13.61
C ASP A 207 -5.39 10.94 14.92
N GLU A 208 -4.13 10.57 15.16
CA GLU A 208 -3.36 11.01 16.36
C GLU A 208 -2.73 12.40 16.16
N VAL A 209 -2.66 12.90 14.92
CA VAL A 209 -2.07 14.21 14.61
C VAL A 209 -2.86 15.34 15.31
N GLY A 210 -2.14 16.25 15.95
CA GLY A 210 -2.75 17.35 16.68
C GLY A 210 -3.50 16.92 17.96
N GLY A 211 -3.12 15.79 18.57
CA GLY A 211 -3.74 15.28 19.80
C GLY A 211 -5.15 14.72 19.61
N GLY A 212 -5.44 14.18 18.42
CA GLY A 212 -6.74 13.59 18.12
C GLY A 212 -7.89 14.60 18.05
N ARG A 213 -7.62 15.82 17.62
CA ARG A 213 -8.65 16.83 17.34
C ARG A 213 -9.42 16.46 16.08
N VAL A 214 -10.68 16.86 15.98
CA VAL A 214 -11.57 16.54 14.84
C VAL A 214 -10.98 17.03 13.50
N ASP A 215 -10.17 18.08 13.51
CA ASP A 215 -9.43 18.62 12.35
C ASP A 215 -8.07 17.95 12.11
N GLY A 216 -7.68 16.95 12.89
CA GLY A 216 -6.38 16.25 12.80
C GLY A 216 -6.05 15.72 11.41
N MET A 217 -7.04 15.23 10.67
CA MET A 217 -6.85 14.75 9.29
C MET A 217 -6.46 15.87 8.30
N PHE A 218 -6.90 17.11 8.51
CA PHE A 218 -6.44 18.25 7.68
C PHE A 218 -4.95 18.54 7.94
N SER A 219 -4.54 18.50 9.21
CA SER A 219 -3.14 18.66 9.60
C SER A 219 -2.30 17.51 9.04
N ALA A 220 -2.79 16.27 9.10
CA ALA A 220 -2.12 15.11 8.52
C ALA A 220 -1.96 15.23 6.99
N LYS A 221 -2.96 15.75 6.27
CA LYS A 221 -2.86 16.04 4.82
C LYS A 221 -1.80 17.10 4.52
N ALA A 222 -1.70 18.14 5.33
CA ALA A 222 -0.67 19.16 5.17
C ALA A 222 0.75 18.58 5.41
N ILE A 223 0.91 17.72 6.42
CA ILE A 223 2.17 17.01 6.70
C ILE A 223 2.51 16.06 5.54
N ALA A 224 1.56 15.27 5.05
CA ALA A 224 1.78 14.36 3.93
C ALA A 224 2.24 15.10 2.66
N ARG A 225 1.63 16.24 2.33
CA ARG A 225 2.05 17.11 1.21
C ARG A 225 3.48 17.61 1.39
N ARG A 226 3.86 18.01 2.60
CA ARG A 226 5.23 18.45 2.91
C ARG A 226 6.21 17.29 2.72
N TYR A 227 5.88 16.09 3.20
CA TYR A 227 6.72 14.90 3.02
C TYR A 227 6.82 14.48 1.55
N GLN A 228 5.75 14.62 0.78
CA GLN A 228 5.76 14.34 -0.67
C GLN A 228 6.65 15.34 -1.44
N ALA A 229 6.82 16.57 -0.93
CA ALA A 229 7.71 17.56 -1.50
C ALA A 229 9.17 17.41 -1.04
N GLU A 230 9.44 16.56 -0.03
CA GLU A 230 10.79 16.32 0.49
C GLU A 230 11.61 15.54 -0.53
N PRO A 231 12.78 16.06 -1.00
CA PRO A 231 13.57 15.42 -2.04
C PRO A 231 13.92 13.95 -1.74
N THR A 232 14.30 13.66 -0.51
CA THR A 232 14.63 12.29 -0.07
C THR A 232 13.46 11.33 -0.27
N LEU A 233 12.22 11.71 0.07
CA LEU A 233 11.05 10.85 -0.10
C LEU A 233 10.56 10.79 -1.54
N ARG A 234 10.70 11.85 -2.32
CA ARG A 234 10.32 11.85 -3.75
C ARG A 234 11.06 10.79 -4.54
N SER A 235 12.35 10.59 -4.24
CA SER A 235 13.15 9.54 -4.88
C SER A 235 12.79 8.13 -4.40
N LEU A 236 12.17 7.97 -3.23
CA LEU A 236 11.93 6.69 -2.56
C LEU A 236 10.52 6.13 -2.73
N CYS A 237 9.51 7.00 -2.90
CA CYS A 237 8.11 6.58 -3.04
C CYS A 237 7.33 7.46 -4.01
N GLN A 238 6.25 6.91 -4.57
CA GLN A 238 5.42 7.62 -5.55
C GLN A 238 4.62 8.74 -4.91
N THR A 239 4.11 8.51 -3.72
CA THR A 239 3.26 9.46 -3.00
C THR A 239 3.24 9.16 -1.51
N VAL A 240 2.75 10.12 -0.72
CA VAL A 240 2.53 9.99 0.73
C VAL A 240 1.07 10.26 1.02
N ILE A 241 0.37 9.27 1.59
CA ILE A 241 -1.07 9.34 1.86
C ILE A 241 -1.32 9.26 3.37
N PRO A 242 -2.03 10.22 3.98
CA PRO A 242 -2.39 10.15 5.39
C PRO A 242 -3.58 9.21 5.58
N VAL A 243 -3.45 8.22 6.47
CA VAL A 243 -4.49 7.23 6.74
C VAL A 243 -4.68 7.03 8.24
N ALA A 244 -5.93 7.14 8.68
CA ALA A 244 -6.41 6.72 9.99
C ALA A 244 -6.95 5.29 9.89
N GLY A 245 -6.05 4.31 9.98
CA GLY A 245 -6.38 2.89 9.74
C GLY A 245 -7.44 2.35 10.71
N LEU A 246 -7.37 2.75 11.98
CA LEU A 246 -8.35 2.35 13.00
C LEU A 246 -9.75 2.89 12.65
N LEU A 247 -9.84 4.16 12.25
CA LEU A 247 -11.09 4.78 11.83
C LEU A 247 -11.70 4.08 10.60
N ALA A 248 -10.86 3.72 9.63
CA ALA A 248 -11.29 3.00 8.43
C ALA A 248 -11.82 1.61 8.75
N LEU A 249 -11.09 0.86 9.57
CA LEU A 249 -11.48 -0.49 10.01
C LEU A 249 -12.79 -0.43 10.78
N THR A 250 -12.91 0.47 11.74
CA THR A 250 -14.13 0.65 12.54
C THR A 250 -15.31 1.04 11.66
N GLY A 251 -15.12 1.94 10.68
CA GLY A 251 -16.17 2.29 9.74
C GLY A 251 -16.64 1.08 8.91
N ARG A 252 -15.76 0.17 8.52
CA ARG A 252 -16.11 -1.05 7.77
C ARG A 252 -16.74 -2.16 8.61
N THR A 253 -16.45 -2.17 9.90
CA THR A 253 -16.90 -3.21 10.86
C THR A 253 -17.79 -2.66 11.95
N LEU A 254 -18.48 -1.53 11.74
CA LEU A 254 -19.32 -0.85 12.73
C LEU A 254 -20.47 -1.74 13.18
N ARG A 255 -20.57 -1.94 14.51
CA ARG A 255 -21.61 -2.75 15.13
C ARG A 255 -22.79 -1.88 15.58
N GLN A 256 -24.00 -2.45 15.54
CA GLN A 256 -25.20 -1.75 15.97
C GLN A 256 -25.12 -1.25 17.44
N ALA A 257 -24.54 -2.09 18.32
CA ALA A 257 -24.36 -1.73 19.74
C ALA A 257 -23.41 -0.53 19.92
N GLU A 258 -22.33 -0.46 19.12
CA GLU A 258 -21.37 0.65 19.13
C GLU A 258 -22.02 1.96 18.67
N PHE A 259 -22.81 1.88 17.57
CA PHE A 259 -23.57 3.02 17.09
C PHE A 259 -24.57 3.52 18.15
N ALA A 260 -25.29 2.61 18.82
CA ALA A 260 -26.22 2.95 19.88
C ALA A 260 -25.52 3.65 21.08
N ALA A 261 -24.33 3.17 21.45
CA ALA A 261 -23.51 3.78 22.50
C ALA A 261 -23.03 5.18 22.11
N LEU A 262 -22.52 5.35 20.88
CA LEU A 262 -22.09 6.65 20.35
C LEU A 262 -23.26 7.63 20.24
N LYS A 263 -24.44 7.14 19.88
CA LYS A 263 -25.67 7.95 19.82
C LYS A 263 -26.09 8.43 21.20
N LYS A 264 -26.02 7.58 22.23
CA LYS A 264 -26.25 7.99 23.63
C LYS A 264 -25.26 9.09 24.03
N LEU A 265 -23.98 8.94 23.75
CA LEU A 265 -22.96 9.94 24.06
C LEU A 265 -23.19 11.25 23.29
N ALA A 266 -23.59 11.19 22.03
CA ALA A 266 -23.89 12.38 21.22
C ALA A 266 -25.12 13.17 21.74
N HIS A 267 -26.11 12.47 22.33
CA HIS A 267 -27.31 13.12 22.90
C HIS A 267 -27.14 13.53 24.37
N SER A 268 -25.99 13.20 25.00
CA SER A 268 -25.66 13.70 26.32
C SER A 268 -25.46 15.23 26.29
N PRO A 269 -25.66 15.94 27.43
CA PRO A 269 -25.36 17.37 27.51
C PRO A 269 -23.95 17.66 26.98
N ARG A 270 -23.85 18.69 26.13
CA ARG A 270 -22.62 18.97 25.39
C ARG A 270 -21.41 19.16 26.31
N GLU A 271 -21.59 19.91 27.39
CA GLU A 271 -20.53 20.14 28.36
C GLU A 271 -20.03 18.84 29.00
N HIS A 272 -20.93 17.92 29.34
CA HIS A 272 -20.58 16.63 29.91
C HIS A 272 -19.81 15.75 28.89
N ALA A 273 -20.33 15.63 27.69
CA ALA A 273 -19.67 14.84 26.63
C ALA A 273 -18.31 15.43 26.25
N ASP A 274 -18.18 16.76 26.15
CA ASP A 274 -16.94 17.43 25.82
C ASP A 274 -15.91 17.27 26.97
N ALA A 275 -16.34 17.31 28.22
CA ALA A 275 -15.48 17.03 29.37
C ALA A 275 -14.97 15.58 29.39
N MET A 276 -15.85 14.60 29.12
CA MET A 276 -15.44 13.20 28.99
C MET A 276 -14.44 12.99 27.86
N LEU A 277 -14.60 13.68 26.75
CA LEU A 277 -13.77 13.53 25.56
C LEU A 277 -12.49 14.40 25.58
N LEU A 278 -12.13 15.05 26.70
CA LEU A 278 -10.88 15.80 26.82
C LEU A 278 -9.65 14.91 26.70
N SER A 279 -9.66 13.75 27.35
CA SER A 279 -8.56 12.76 27.29
C SER A 279 -9.08 11.35 27.48
N VAL A 280 -8.21 10.36 27.24
CA VAL A 280 -8.50 8.95 27.52
C VAL A 280 -8.83 8.74 29.00
N ASP A 281 -8.06 9.37 29.89
CA ASP A 281 -8.27 9.23 31.34
C ASP A 281 -9.63 9.79 31.77
N HIS A 282 -10.04 10.94 31.21
CA HIS A 282 -11.37 11.51 31.50
C HIS A 282 -12.49 10.61 30.93
N PHE A 283 -12.28 10.01 29.76
CA PHE A 283 -13.28 9.12 29.16
C PHE A 283 -13.47 7.82 29.95
N LEU A 284 -12.42 7.33 30.62
CA LEU A 284 -12.45 6.13 31.45
C LEU A 284 -12.67 6.41 32.94
N ALA A 285 -12.65 7.67 33.35
CA ALA A 285 -12.85 8.04 34.73
C ALA A 285 -14.22 7.52 35.24
N PRO A 286 -14.32 7.11 36.54
CA PRO A 286 -15.62 6.79 37.14
C PRO A 286 -16.51 8.04 37.13
N ASP A 287 -17.80 7.83 36.87
CA ASP A 287 -18.77 8.94 36.94
C ASP A 287 -18.83 9.46 38.38
N HIS A 288 -18.25 10.61 38.64
CA HIS A 288 -18.24 11.25 39.98
C HIS A 288 -19.61 11.78 40.43
N SER A 289 -20.69 11.52 39.68
CA SER A 289 -22.06 11.88 40.07
C SER A 289 -22.68 10.98 41.16
N ALA A 290 -21.94 9.98 41.67
CA ALA A 290 -22.43 9.07 42.71
C ALA A 290 -22.19 9.58 44.16
N GLY A 291 -21.73 10.84 44.34
CA GLY A 291 -21.35 11.34 45.67
C GLY A 291 -22.26 12.42 46.30
N SER A 292 -23.37 12.79 45.67
CA SER A 292 -24.36 13.70 46.30
C SER A 292 -25.70 12.97 46.41
N SER A 293 -26.03 12.62 47.62
CA SER A 293 -27.19 11.80 48.04
C SER A 293 -28.54 12.52 47.98
N ASP A 294 -28.70 13.63 47.28
CA ASP A 294 -29.94 14.40 47.31
C ASP A 294 -30.40 14.98 45.97
N SER A 295 -30.45 14.15 44.91
CA SER A 295 -31.39 14.41 43.80
C SER A 295 -31.52 13.17 42.90
N GLU A 296 -32.69 12.55 43.00
CA GLU A 296 -33.20 11.60 41.96
C GLU A 296 -33.38 12.37 40.63
N THR A 297 -32.29 12.67 39.92
CA THR A 297 -32.39 13.16 38.55
C THR A 297 -32.23 12.00 37.58
N PRO A 298 -33.03 11.95 36.49
CA PRO A 298 -33.05 10.82 35.52
C PRO A 298 -31.78 10.62 34.70
N THR A 299 -30.68 11.27 35.09
CA THR A 299 -29.38 11.25 34.38
C THR A 299 -28.63 9.92 34.47
N SER A 300 -28.97 9.04 35.42
CA SER A 300 -28.26 7.77 35.64
C SER A 300 -28.59 6.65 34.63
N GLN A 301 -29.74 6.72 33.92
CA GLN A 301 -30.15 5.68 33.00
C GLN A 301 -29.46 5.75 31.61
N ASN A 302 -28.76 6.84 31.29
CA ASN A 302 -28.09 7.06 29.99
C ASN A 302 -26.57 6.97 30.06
N ALA A 303 -25.98 6.75 31.23
CA ALA A 303 -24.53 6.63 31.36
C ALA A 303 -24.00 5.37 30.65
N LEU A 304 -22.90 5.49 29.92
CA LEU A 304 -22.20 4.34 29.33
C LEU A 304 -21.37 3.66 30.41
N SER A 305 -21.48 2.33 30.54
CA SER A 305 -20.62 1.59 31.47
C SER A 305 -19.14 1.76 31.10
N ARG A 306 -18.26 1.55 32.06
CA ARG A 306 -16.80 1.66 31.86
C ARG A 306 -16.32 0.65 30.80
N GLU A 307 -16.90 -0.54 30.77
CA GLU A 307 -16.56 -1.59 29.79
C GLU A 307 -16.93 -1.14 28.37
N ILE A 308 -18.10 -0.55 28.16
CA ILE A 308 -18.52 -0.01 26.87
C ILE A 308 -17.58 1.13 26.46
N ARG A 309 -17.23 2.03 27.38
CA ARG A 309 -16.28 3.12 27.10
C ARG A 309 -14.90 2.60 26.73
N HIS A 310 -14.41 1.57 27.41
CA HIS A 310 -13.14 0.91 27.10
C HIS A 310 -13.17 0.29 25.69
N SER A 311 -14.21 -0.48 25.40
CA SER A 311 -14.41 -1.09 24.09
C SER A 311 -14.50 -0.07 22.96
N LEU A 312 -15.19 1.06 23.18
CA LEU A 312 -15.24 2.17 22.20
C LEU A 312 -13.86 2.78 21.98
N LEU A 313 -13.05 2.97 23.03
CA LEU A 313 -11.70 3.50 22.89
C LEU A 313 -10.76 2.58 22.12
N GLU A 314 -10.82 1.28 22.38
CA GLU A 314 -10.02 0.30 21.66
C GLU A 314 -10.35 0.27 20.16
N ARG A 315 -11.64 0.38 19.83
CA ARG A 315 -12.12 0.29 18.46
C ARG A 315 -12.02 1.61 17.69
N PHE A 316 -12.40 2.73 18.30
CA PHE A 316 -12.50 4.03 17.62
C PHE A 316 -11.32 4.96 17.90
N GLY A 317 -10.59 4.74 18.98
CA GLY A 317 -9.73 5.76 19.54
C GLY A 317 -10.50 7.02 19.98
N LEU A 318 -9.83 7.93 20.65
CA LEU A 318 -10.48 9.17 21.11
C LEU A 318 -10.94 10.04 19.92
N PHE A 319 -10.14 10.09 18.85
CA PHE A 319 -10.48 10.82 17.62
C PHE A 319 -11.77 10.29 16.98
N GLY A 320 -11.86 8.96 16.81
CA GLY A 320 -13.04 8.33 16.20
C GLY A 320 -14.31 8.57 17.02
N ILE A 321 -14.22 8.53 18.35
CA ILE A 321 -15.36 8.84 19.24
C ILE A 321 -15.78 10.30 19.08
N ARG A 322 -14.83 11.26 19.13
CA ARG A 322 -15.10 12.69 18.93
C ARG A 322 -15.74 12.97 17.56
N LEU A 323 -15.20 12.37 16.51
CA LEU A 323 -15.72 12.51 15.16
C LEU A 323 -17.12 11.93 15.04
N SER A 324 -17.34 10.71 15.55
CA SER A 324 -18.65 10.03 15.52
C SER A 324 -19.73 10.82 16.25
N THR A 325 -19.44 11.31 17.47
CA THR A 325 -20.37 12.13 18.25
C THR A 325 -20.69 13.44 17.53
N THR A 326 -19.69 14.06 16.89
CA THR A 326 -19.89 15.28 16.10
C THR A 326 -20.78 15.02 14.88
N LEU A 327 -20.53 13.94 14.13
CA LEU A 327 -21.32 13.56 12.94
C LEU A 327 -22.76 13.23 13.30
N ILE A 328 -22.99 12.50 14.39
CA ILE A 328 -24.34 12.18 14.88
C ILE A 328 -25.09 13.46 15.25
N ARG A 329 -24.43 14.40 15.95
CA ARG A 329 -25.00 15.72 16.26
C ARG A 329 -25.34 16.56 15.02
N GLN A 330 -24.61 16.34 13.93
CA GLN A 330 -24.84 16.98 12.63
C GLN A 330 -25.94 16.31 11.77
N GLY A 331 -26.56 15.24 12.26
CA GLY A 331 -27.66 14.57 11.61
C GLY A 331 -27.33 13.21 10.97
N THR A 332 -26.15 12.66 11.20
CA THR A 332 -25.83 11.28 10.78
C THR A 332 -26.45 10.29 11.76
N ASP A 333 -27.72 9.93 11.52
CA ASP A 333 -28.56 9.19 12.46
C ASP A 333 -28.68 7.69 12.20
N THR A 334 -27.99 7.16 11.18
CA THR A 334 -27.99 5.76 10.81
C THR A 334 -26.58 5.13 10.93
N PRO A 335 -26.49 3.83 11.30
CA PRO A 335 -25.19 3.13 11.36
C PRO A 335 -24.46 3.15 10.02
N SER A 336 -25.17 2.91 8.91
CA SER A 336 -24.57 2.91 7.57
C SER A 336 -24.07 4.29 7.15
N GLY A 337 -24.80 5.36 7.50
CA GLY A 337 -24.37 6.73 7.26
C GLY A 337 -23.12 7.07 8.04
N LEU A 338 -23.05 6.71 9.35
CA LEU A 338 -21.86 6.92 10.15
C LEU A 338 -20.67 6.11 9.61
N ALA A 339 -20.88 4.83 9.28
CA ALA A 339 -19.87 3.95 8.71
C ALA A 339 -19.24 4.55 7.43
N ALA A 340 -20.07 5.01 6.50
CA ALA A 340 -19.62 5.65 5.26
C ALA A 340 -18.81 6.93 5.53
N GLU A 341 -19.26 7.78 6.47
CA GLU A 341 -18.56 9.01 6.85
C GLU A 341 -17.20 8.74 7.51
N LEU A 342 -17.09 7.71 8.37
CA LEU A 342 -15.84 7.31 9.00
C LEU A 342 -14.83 6.84 7.94
N VAL A 343 -15.24 5.95 7.02
CA VAL A 343 -14.39 5.49 5.92
C VAL A 343 -13.98 6.65 5.02
N ARG A 344 -14.91 7.54 4.65
CA ARG A 344 -14.62 8.69 3.79
C ARG A 344 -13.58 9.64 4.41
N ARG A 345 -13.63 9.83 5.73
CA ARG A 345 -12.72 10.74 6.45
C ARG A 345 -11.41 10.09 6.88
N SER A 346 -11.27 8.78 6.76
CA SER A 346 -10.07 8.05 7.18
C SER A 346 -8.89 8.15 6.22
N GLY A 347 -9.08 8.65 4.97
CA GLY A 347 -8.08 8.60 3.90
C GLY A 347 -8.01 7.25 3.17
N MET A 348 -8.85 6.27 3.55
CA MET A 348 -8.82 4.92 2.96
C MET A 348 -9.24 4.91 1.50
N ASN A 349 -10.23 5.72 1.11
CA ASN A 349 -10.68 5.81 -0.27
C ASN A 349 -9.56 6.36 -1.18
N GLU A 350 -8.84 7.39 -0.70
CA GLU A 350 -7.68 7.95 -1.40
C GLU A 350 -6.57 6.91 -1.57
N LEU A 351 -6.28 6.14 -0.51
CA LEU A 351 -5.32 5.04 -0.59
C LEU A 351 -5.77 3.96 -1.58
N ALA A 352 -7.03 3.53 -1.53
CA ALA A 352 -7.56 2.50 -2.43
C ALA A 352 -7.49 2.95 -3.91
N GLU A 353 -7.81 4.21 -4.21
CA GLU A 353 -7.70 4.79 -5.55
C GLU A 353 -6.24 4.80 -6.03
N VAL A 354 -5.31 5.22 -5.19
CA VAL A 354 -3.88 5.24 -5.51
C VAL A 354 -3.35 3.81 -5.73
N LEU A 355 -3.71 2.85 -4.87
CA LEU A 355 -3.33 1.44 -5.06
C LEU A 355 -3.87 0.88 -6.37
N HIS A 356 -5.12 1.18 -6.70
CA HIS A 356 -5.69 0.77 -7.99
C HIS A 356 -4.94 1.38 -9.17
N THR A 357 -4.72 2.69 -9.14
CA THR A 357 -4.12 3.45 -10.25
C THR A 357 -2.63 3.13 -10.45
N LEU A 358 -1.86 3.06 -9.36
CA LEU A 358 -0.41 2.91 -9.43
C LEU A 358 0.07 1.46 -9.39
N PHE A 359 -0.69 0.55 -8.78
CA PHE A 359 -0.30 -0.84 -8.66
C PHE A 359 -1.18 -1.77 -9.51
N THR A 360 -2.51 -1.77 -9.30
CA THR A 360 -3.38 -2.73 -9.99
C THR A 360 -3.38 -2.54 -11.50
N GLN A 361 -3.50 -1.30 -11.98
CA GLN A 361 -3.45 -1.00 -13.42
C GLN A 361 -2.08 -1.28 -14.06
N ARG A 362 -1.03 -1.40 -13.26
CA ARG A 362 0.34 -1.73 -13.68
C ARG A 362 0.78 -3.13 -13.27
N SER A 363 -0.12 -3.98 -12.78
CA SER A 363 0.24 -5.27 -12.22
C SER A 363 1.08 -6.13 -13.17
N ASP A 364 0.69 -6.21 -14.45
CA ASP A 364 1.44 -6.98 -15.45
C ASP A 364 2.84 -6.42 -15.71
N LEU A 365 2.99 -5.09 -15.66
CA LEU A 365 4.28 -4.43 -15.79
C LEU A 365 5.18 -4.70 -14.58
N LEU A 366 4.64 -4.59 -13.36
CA LEU A 366 5.37 -4.82 -12.13
C LEU A 366 5.80 -6.29 -12.00
N LYS A 367 4.89 -7.25 -12.29
CA LYS A 367 5.20 -8.68 -12.30
C LYS A 367 6.25 -9.05 -13.36
N ALA A 368 6.11 -8.50 -14.57
CA ALA A 368 7.08 -8.73 -15.64
C ALA A 368 8.46 -8.18 -15.27
N ARG A 369 8.53 -7.02 -14.60
CA ARG A 369 9.78 -6.46 -14.08
C ARG A 369 10.39 -7.38 -13.01
N SER A 370 9.61 -7.85 -12.03
CA SER A 370 10.08 -8.80 -11.02
C SER A 370 10.64 -10.09 -11.65
N ALA A 371 9.96 -10.61 -12.67
CA ALA A 371 10.39 -11.80 -13.37
C ALA A 371 11.68 -11.61 -14.20
N LEU A 372 11.85 -10.44 -14.85
CA LEU A 372 13.09 -10.10 -15.56
C LEU A 372 14.28 -9.98 -14.61
N ARG A 373 14.09 -9.36 -13.44
CA ARG A 373 15.14 -9.31 -12.40
C ARG A 373 15.55 -10.69 -11.93
N ALA A 374 14.56 -11.59 -11.73
CA ALA A 374 14.83 -12.97 -11.37
C ALA A 374 15.69 -13.66 -12.42
N LEU A 375 15.38 -13.44 -13.68
CA LEU A 375 16.16 -14.00 -14.80
C LEU A 375 17.55 -13.38 -14.88
N GLU A 376 17.70 -12.06 -14.73
CA GLU A 376 19.02 -11.39 -14.70
C GLU A 376 19.89 -11.94 -13.57
N HIS A 377 19.34 -12.12 -12.39
CA HIS A 377 20.05 -12.73 -11.25
C HIS A 377 20.56 -14.14 -11.57
N VAL A 378 19.70 -15.00 -12.16
CA VAL A 378 20.09 -16.34 -12.62
C VAL A 378 21.20 -16.28 -13.68
N LEU A 379 21.06 -15.38 -14.65
CA LEU A 379 22.05 -15.23 -15.73
C LEU A 379 23.41 -14.72 -15.23
N SER A 380 23.41 -13.80 -14.24
CA SER A 380 24.65 -13.27 -13.66
C SER A 380 25.44 -14.29 -12.85
N SER A 381 24.74 -15.25 -12.24
CA SER A 381 25.35 -16.31 -11.42
C SER A 381 25.73 -17.58 -12.21
N SER A 382 25.29 -17.67 -13.49
CA SER A 382 25.52 -18.86 -14.31
C SER A 382 26.73 -18.72 -15.23
N THR A 383 27.50 -19.80 -15.41
CA THR A 383 28.61 -19.92 -16.35
C THR A 383 28.22 -20.60 -17.68
N ASN A 384 26.95 -20.90 -17.89
CA ASN A 384 26.45 -21.59 -19.05
C ASN A 384 26.55 -20.72 -20.31
N ALA A 385 27.13 -21.23 -21.41
CA ALA A 385 27.28 -20.47 -22.66
C ALA A 385 25.95 -19.99 -23.27
N ALA A 386 24.86 -20.75 -23.09
CA ALA A 386 23.52 -20.39 -23.56
C ALA A 386 22.92 -19.17 -22.86
N THR A 387 23.49 -18.72 -21.73
CA THR A 387 23.05 -17.52 -21.01
C THR A 387 23.26 -16.23 -21.80
N LYS A 388 24.22 -16.21 -22.73
CA LYS A 388 24.53 -15.05 -23.57
C LYS A 388 23.35 -14.64 -24.46
N ASP A 389 22.70 -15.64 -25.07
CA ASP A 389 21.53 -15.40 -25.94
C ASP A 389 20.32 -14.95 -25.12
N LEU A 390 20.11 -15.55 -23.94
CA LEU A 390 19.06 -15.14 -23.01
C LEU A 390 19.30 -13.71 -22.49
N GLY A 391 20.55 -13.37 -22.16
CA GLY A 391 20.93 -12.02 -21.76
C GLY A 391 20.61 -10.98 -22.83
N GLY A 392 20.96 -11.27 -24.08
CA GLY A 392 20.62 -10.42 -25.24
C GLY A 392 19.10 -10.26 -25.44
N ASP A 393 18.31 -11.29 -25.14
CA ASP A 393 16.84 -11.19 -25.19
C ASP A 393 16.29 -10.33 -24.03
N VAL A 394 16.81 -10.48 -22.83
CA VAL A 394 16.44 -9.64 -21.67
C VAL A 394 16.76 -8.18 -21.97
N GLU A 395 17.98 -7.87 -22.42
CA GLU A 395 18.36 -6.51 -22.82
C GLU A 395 17.45 -5.94 -23.91
N ARG A 396 17.07 -6.74 -24.89
CA ARG A 396 16.16 -6.33 -25.96
C ARG A 396 14.76 -6.03 -25.45
N ILE A 397 14.24 -6.83 -24.49
CA ILE A 397 12.96 -6.57 -23.85
C ILE A 397 13.02 -5.30 -23.03
N LEU A 398 14.07 -5.12 -22.22
CA LEU A 398 14.25 -3.94 -21.38
C LEU A 398 14.42 -2.67 -22.23
N GLY A 399 15.21 -2.73 -23.31
CA GLY A 399 15.41 -1.59 -24.21
C GLY A 399 14.22 -1.30 -25.13
N GLY A 400 13.40 -2.31 -25.45
CA GLY A 400 12.23 -2.18 -26.33
C GLY A 400 10.92 -1.87 -25.62
N ALA A 401 10.82 -2.16 -24.32
CA ALA A 401 9.60 -1.93 -23.55
C ALA A 401 9.48 -0.46 -23.13
N HIS A 402 8.66 0.26 -23.87
CA HIS A 402 8.43 1.69 -23.63
C HIS A 402 7.91 1.95 -22.22
N GLU A 403 7.05 1.09 -21.69
CA GLU A 403 6.49 1.18 -20.35
C GLU A 403 7.56 1.11 -19.25
N LEU A 404 8.62 0.31 -19.45
CA LEU A 404 9.77 0.31 -18.54
C LEU A 404 10.59 1.58 -18.62
N THR A 405 10.71 2.15 -19.83
CA THR A 405 11.34 3.47 -20.04
C THR A 405 10.53 4.55 -19.34
N GLU A 406 9.20 4.55 -19.45
CA GLU A 406 8.32 5.45 -18.69
C GLU A 406 8.58 5.36 -17.19
N LEU A 407 8.63 4.15 -16.62
CA LEU A 407 8.88 3.95 -15.20
C LEU A 407 10.26 4.47 -14.77
N ARG A 408 11.30 4.19 -15.56
CA ARG A 408 12.66 4.66 -15.27
C ARG A 408 12.73 6.19 -15.28
N LEU A 409 12.13 6.84 -16.27
CA LEU A 409 12.11 8.29 -16.39
C LEU A 409 11.27 8.93 -15.27
N LEU A 410 10.14 8.34 -14.89
CA LEU A 410 9.37 8.80 -13.73
C LEU A 410 10.22 8.80 -12.46
N SER A 411 11.04 7.77 -12.25
CA SER A 411 11.96 7.72 -11.13
C SER A 411 13.02 8.82 -11.22
N ALA A 412 13.68 8.96 -12.37
CA ALA A 412 14.71 9.98 -12.61
C ALA A 412 14.15 11.41 -12.45
N MET A 413 12.92 11.67 -12.91
CA MET A 413 12.26 12.95 -12.71
C MET A 413 12.00 13.26 -11.23
N ARG A 414 11.60 12.26 -10.45
CA ARG A 414 11.36 12.41 -9.01
C ARG A 414 12.64 12.60 -8.20
N SER A 415 13.76 12.07 -8.69
CA SER A 415 15.10 12.27 -8.12
C SER A 415 15.77 13.59 -8.60
N ASP A 416 15.03 14.45 -9.31
CA ASP A 416 15.53 15.70 -9.92
C ASP A 416 16.75 15.49 -10.85
N GLU A 417 16.89 14.27 -11.44
CA GLU A 417 17.95 13.95 -12.41
C GLU A 417 17.63 14.47 -13.82
N VAL A 418 16.37 14.87 -14.08
CA VAL A 418 15.88 15.40 -15.34
C VAL A 418 15.67 16.89 -15.20
N ASP A 419 16.57 17.69 -15.77
CA ASP A 419 16.49 19.15 -15.73
C ASP A 419 15.51 19.67 -16.79
N LEU A 420 14.25 19.84 -16.38
CA LEU A 420 13.17 20.46 -17.16
C LEU A 420 12.58 21.64 -16.37
N PRO A 421 12.11 22.70 -17.05
CA PRO A 421 11.35 23.75 -16.38
C PRO A 421 10.14 23.16 -15.64
N ARG A 422 9.75 23.77 -14.53
CA ARG A 422 8.78 23.20 -13.58
C ARG A 422 7.43 22.80 -14.21
N ALA A 423 6.94 23.57 -15.18
CA ALA A 423 5.67 23.29 -15.84
C ALA A 423 5.79 22.07 -16.75
N GLU A 424 6.84 22.00 -17.55
CA GLU A 424 7.16 20.89 -18.45
C GLU A 424 7.46 19.62 -17.66
N HIS A 425 8.16 19.74 -16.54
CA HIS A 425 8.44 18.63 -15.65
C HIS A 425 7.12 17.98 -15.14
N ALA A 426 6.19 18.79 -14.62
CA ALA A 426 4.90 18.30 -14.12
C ALA A 426 4.03 17.69 -15.24
N GLU A 427 4.06 18.29 -16.45
CA GLU A 427 3.34 17.74 -17.61
C GLU A 427 3.96 16.42 -18.09
N ALA A 428 5.30 16.33 -18.17
CA ALA A 428 6.01 15.11 -18.54
C ALA A 428 5.73 13.97 -17.55
N GLU A 429 5.85 14.24 -16.26
CA GLU A 429 5.53 13.26 -15.22
C GLU A 429 4.11 12.69 -15.39
N ARG A 430 3.12 13.54 -15.65
CA ARG A 430 1.75 13.13 -15.88
C ARG A 430 1.60 12.35 -17.20
N LEU A 431 2.19 12.81 -18.32
CA LEU A 431 2.12 12.12 -19.61
C LEU A 431 2.83 10.77 -19.62
N LEU A 432 3.89 10.59 -18.82
CA LEU A 432 4.54 9.30 -18.57
C LEU A 432 3.74 8.42 -17.60
N GLY A 433 2.58 8.88 -17.13
CA GLY A 433 1.68 8.11 -16.27
C GLY A 433 2.01 8.20 -14.78
N GLY A 434 2.69 9.22 -14.31
CA GLY A 434 3.01 9.43 -12.89
C GLY A 434 1.78 9.52 -11.98
N SER A 435 0.65 10.00 -12.54
CA SER A 435 -0.64 10.07 -11.84
C SER A 435 -1.61 8.96 -12.23
N GLY A 436 -1.25 8.07 -13.17
CA GLY A 436 -2.06 6.96 -13.65
C GLY A 436 -1.84 6.69 -15.12
N VAL A 437 -2.24 5.47 -15.57
CA VAL A 437 -1.99 5.01 -16.95
C VAL A 437 -3.14 5.31 -17.91
N ALA A 438 -4.34 5.63 -17.42
CA ALA A 438 -5.48 5.93 -18.25
C ALA A 438 -5.23 7.17 -19.12
N PRO A 439 -5.58 7.16 -20.44
CA PRO A 439 -5.34 8.28 -21.34
C PRO A 439 -5.94 9.60 -20.84
N ALA A 440 -7.15 9.59 -20.28
CA ALA A 440 -7.78 10.80 -19.73
C ALA A 440 -6.95 11.43 -18.60
N VAL A 441 -6.40 10.59 -17.69
CA VAL A 441 -5.53 11.06 -16.60
C VAL A 441 -4.21 11.63 -17.15
N ARG A 442 -3.56 10.93 -18.09
CA ARG A 442 -2.33 11.38 -18.75
C ARG A 442 -2.53 12.71 -19.47
N LEU A 443 -3.68 12.93 -20.08
CA LEU A 443 -4.03 14.13 -20.83
C LEU A 443 -4.70 15.23 -20.00
N SER A 444 -4.88 15.02 -18.70
CA SER A 444 -5.56 15.96 -17.78
C SER A 444 -6.99 16.27 -18.17
N LEU A 445 -7.70 15.26 -18.68
CA LEU A 445 -9.10 15.32 -19.05
C LEU A 445 -9.97 14.61 -18.01
N SER A 446 -11.26 14.89 -18.05
CA SER A 446 -12.25 14.19 -17.24
C SER A 446 -12.32 12.70 -17.62
N ALA A 447 -12.69 11.83 -16.66
CA ALA A 447 -12.80 10.38 -16.89
C ALA A 447 -13.87 10.00 -17.95
N ASP A 448 -14.84 10.88 -18.18
CA ASP A 448 -15.91 10.77 -19.18
C ASP A 448 -15.57 11.43 -20.53
N ALA A 449 -14.29 11.86 -20.74
CA ALA A 449 -13.83 12.43 -22.00
C ALA A 449 -14.05 11.45 -23.16
N ASN A 450 -14.66 11.95 -24.24
CA ASN A 450 -14.92 11.13 -25.42
C ASN A 450 -13.63 10.89 -26.25
N PRO A 451 -13.63 9.89 -27.17
CA PRO A 451 -12.45 9.56 -27.98
C PRO A 451 -11.89 10.75 -28.77
N ALA A 452 -12.74 11.62 -29.32
CA ALA A 452 -12.31 12.78 -30.10
C ALA A 452 -11.55 13.80 -29.20
N GLN A 453 -12.02 14.04 -27.98
CA GLN A 453 -11.34 14.91 -27.01
C GLN A 453 -9.99 14.34 -26.61
N LEU A 454 -9.91 13.03 -26.36
CA LEU A 454 -8.66 12.34 -26.05
C LEU A 454 -7.67 12.43 -27.22
N GLN A 455 -8.12 12.20 -28.43
CA GLN A 455 -7.31 12.29 -29.65
C GLN A 455 -6.76 13.71 -29.87
N GLN A 456 -7.63 14.71 -29.73
CA GLN A 456 -7.23 16.12 -29.89
C GLN A 456 -6.17 16.51 -28.86
N ALA A 457 -6.39 16.20 -27.58
CA ALA A 457 -5.44 16.53 -26.52
C ALA A 457 -4.11 15.78 -26.68
N ALA A 458 -4.14 14.52 -27.14
CA ALA A 458 -2.93 13.75 -27.41
C ALA A 458 -2.14 14.32 -28.59
N LEU A 459 -2.79 14.79 -29.66
CA LEU A 459 -2.14 15.46 -30.81
C LEU A 459 -1.50 16.79 -30.39
N GLU A 460 -2.19 17.57 -29.57
CA GLU A 460 -1.66 18.83 -29.05
C GLU A 460 -0.44 18.60 -28.16
N ALA A 461 -0.49 17.61 -27.24
CA ALA A 461 0.65 17.23 -26.42
C ALA A 461 1.80 16.72 -27.29
N LEU A 462 1.54 15.86 -28.27
CA LEU A 462 2.55 15.33 -29.20
C LEU A 462 3.29 16.48 -29.89
N GLY A 463 2.58 17.44 -30.48
CA GLY A 463 3.19 18.56 -31.18
C GLY A 463 4.00 19.49 -30.28
N ARG A 464 3.59 19.68 -29.01
CA ARG A 464 4.39 20.43 -28.03
C ARG A 464 5.68 19.69 -27.69
N TRP A 465 5.58 18.41 -27.36
CA TRP A 465 6.72 17.62 -26.90
C TRP A 465 7.72 17.27 -28.00
N GLN A 466 7.30 17.19 -29.28
CA GLN A 466 8.21 17.13 -30.42
C GLN A 466 9.13 18.35 -30.46
N ARG A 467 8.58 19.58 -30.29
CA ARG A 467 9.39 20.80 -30.22
C ARG A 467 10.34 20.81 -29.02
N HIS A 468 9.92 20.30 -27.86
CA HIS A 468 10.81 20.17 -26.70
C HIS A 468 11.93 19.15 -26.96
N ALA A 469 11.65 18.04 -27.64
CA ALA A 469 12.63 17.00 -27.95
C ALA A 469 13.72 17.49 -28.94
N GLU A 470 13.43 18.53 -29.74
CA GLU A 470 14.34 19.16 -30.69
C GLU A 470 15.04 20.38 -30.10
N ASN A 471 14.76 20.77 -28.85
CA ASN A 471 15.35 21.97 -28.24
C ASN A 471 16.84 21.74 -27.92
N PRO A 472 17.76 22.47 -28.58
CA PRO A 472 19.21 22.29 -28.40
C PRO A 472 19.71 22.76 -27.02
N LEU A 473 18.90 23.50 -26.26
CA LEU A 473 19.25 23.98 -24.92
C LEU A 473 19.03 22.94 -23.82
N PHE A 474 18.30 21.85 -24.12
CA PHE A 474 18.08 20.80 -23.16
C PHE A 474 19.28 19.87 -23.03
N SER A 475 19.52 19.40 -21.80
CA SER A 475 20.52 18.37 -21.57
C SER A 475 20.15 17.07 -22.30
N ARG A 476 21.11 16.15 -22.46
CA ARG A 476 20.88 14.85 -23.08
C ARG A 476 19.77 14.09 -22.36
N VAL A 477 19.74 14.13 -21.02
CA VAL A 477 18.75 13.44 -20.20
C VAL A 477 17.36 14.07 -20.37
N ALA A 478 17.28 15.40 -20.39
CA ALA A 478 16.02 16.11 -20.65
C ALA A 478 15.48 15.83 -22.06
N ALA A 479 16.35 15.82 -23.08
CA ALA A 479 15.94 15.48 -24.45
C ALA A 479 15.50 14.02 -24.59
N GLU A 480 16.11 13.09 -23.85
CA GLU A 480 15.67 11.68 -23.80
C GLU A 480 14.28 11.55 -23.15
N ALA A 481 14.03 12.28 -22.05
CA ALA A 481 12.73 12.34 -21.42
C ALA A 481 11.66 12.91 -22.37
N CYS A 482 11.96 14.00 -23.10
CA CYS A 482 11.05 14.55 -24.09
C CYS A 482 10.69 13.55 -25.20
N ARG A 483 11.68 12.82 -25.73
CA ARG A 483 11.43 11.76 -26.73
C ARG A 483 10.57 10.62 -26.20
N ALA A 484 10.74 10.26 -24.94
CA ALA A 484 9.89 9.26 -24.31
C ALA A 484 8.44 9.76 -24.17
N VAL A 485 8.24 11.01 -23.79
CA VAL A 485 6.89 11.64 -23.76
C VAL A 485 6.25 11.65 -25.15
N VAL A 486 7.00 11.99 -26.20
CA VAL A 486 6.53 11.91 -27.60
C VAL A 486 6.03 10.50 -27.90
N ARG A 487 6.83 9.47 -27.59
CA ARG A 487 6.46 8.06 -27.83
C ARG A 487 5.25 7.64 -27.00
N SER A 488 5.10 8.15 -25.78
CA SER A 488 3.90 7.92 -24.95
C SER A 488 2.63 8.51 -25.59
N CYS A 489 2.74 9.72 -26.16
CA CYS A 489 1.63 10.35 -26.87
C CYS A 489 1.27 9.58 -28.15
N GLU A 490 2.25 9.14 -28.94
CA GLU A 490 2.04 8.26 -30.12
C GLU A 490 1.37 6.94 -29.72
N GLY A 491 1.80 6.32 -28.64
CA GLY A 491 1.20 5.11 -28.10
C GLY A 491 -0.26 5.31 -27.69
N MET A 492 -0.59 6.43 -27.04
CA MET A 492 -1.98 6.78 -26.72
C MET A 492 -2.82 6.91 -27.98
N LEU A 493 -2.35 7.66 -29.00
CA LEU A 493 -3.06 7.84 -30.27
C LEU A 493 -3.30 6.51 -31.01
N THR A 494 -2.34 5.58 -30.93
CA THR A 494 -2.46 4.27 -31.60
C THR A 494 -3.49 3.37 -30.92
N ASN A 495 -3.66 3.49 -29.60
CA ASN A 495 -4.53 2.65 -28.78
C ASN A 495 -5.94 3.24 -28.55
N LEU A 496 -6.20 4.49 -28.98
CA LEU A 496 -7.54 5.05 -28.94
C LEU A 496 -8.44 4.39 -29.99
N PRO A 497 -9.72 4.13 -29.66
CA PRO A 497 -10.69 3.62 -30.65
C PRO A 497 -10.73 4.58 -31.85
N ARG A 498 -10.58 4.03 -33.05
CA ARG A 498 -10.84 4.78 -34.28
C ARG A 498 -12.37 4.82 -34.48
N GLU A 499 -12.93 5.99 -34.71
CA GLU A 499 -14.34 6.13 -35.08
C GLU A 499 -14.65 5.37 -36.38
#